data_89da9788d01b3651d4fd5cd2f2ec7407
#
_entry.id   89da9788d01b3651d4fd5cd2f2ec7407
#
_cell.length_a   1.000
_cell.length_b   1.000
_cell.length_c   1.000
_cell.angle_alpha   90.00
_cell.angle_beta   90.00
_cell.angle_gamma   90.00
#
_symmetry.space_group_name_H-M   'P 1'
#
loop_
_entity.id
_entity.type
_entity.pdbx_description
1 polymer ?
#
loop_
_entity_poly.entity_id
_entity_poly.type
_entity_poly.pdbx_seq_one_letter_code
_entity_poly.pdbx_strand_id
1 'polypeptide(L)'
;SSINPSPYLFYFDFGGYRIFGSSPETHCKIEDGRAYIDPIAGTTRRTGDTVKDRELTEALLADPKENAEHVMLVDLARNDLSRNCHDVRVLFYKEPQYYSHVIHLVSRVSGQLNEGADKIKTFIDTFPAGTLSGAPKVRAMQLISEIEPHNRGAYGGCIGFIGLNGELNQAITIRTFVSRNNELWFQAGGGIVARSQDE
;
A
#
# COMPACT_ATOMS: atom_id res chain seq x y z
N SER A 1 13.85 -13.85 0.67
CA SER A 1 14.25 -13.69 2.06
C SER A 1 13.42 -14.62 2.96
N SER A 2 14.07 -15.40 3.82
CA SER A 2 13.40 -16.30 4.78
C SER A 2 12.71 -15.54 5.94
N ILE A 3 13.10 -14.28 6.16
CA ILE A 3 12.63 -13.47 7.29
C ILE A 3 11.40 -12.63 6.93
N ASN A 4 11.32 -12.16 5.69
CA ASN A 4 10.19 -11.35 5.22
C ASN A 4 9.83 -11.78 3.79
N PRO A 5 8.93 -12.74 3.60
CA PRO A 5 8.45 -13.16 2.29
C PRO A 5 7.48 -12.12 1.75
N SER A 6 8.01 -10.98 1.36
CA SER A 6 7.28 -9.92 0.70
C SER A 6 7.22 -10.20 -0.80
N PRO A 7 6.09 -9.91 -1.49
CA PRO A 7 5.98 -10.15 -2.92
C PRO A 7 6.91 -9.28 -3.76
N TYR A 8 7.40 -8.17 -3.20
CA TYR A 8 8.24 -7.21 -3.92
C TYR A 8 9.59 -7.01 -3.21
N LEU A 9 10.57 -7.82 -3.58
CA LEU A 9 11.97 -7.65 -3.18
C LEU A 9 12.72 -6.93 -4.31
N PHE A 10 13.40 -5.84 -4.02
CA PHE A 10 14.06 -5.04 -5.03
C PHE A 10 15.40 -4.44 -4.57
N TYR A 11 16.27 -4.20 -5.55
CA TYR A 11 17.52 -3.49 -5.41
C TYR A 11 17.80 -2.72 -6.69
N PHE A 12 17.98 -1.41 -6.59
CA PHE A 12 18.33 -0.51 -7.69
C PHE A 12 19.61 0.25 -7.35
N ASP A 13 20.55 0.22 -8.27
CA ASP A 13 21.77 1.02 -8.22
C ASP A 13 21.69 2.12 -9.29
N PHE A 14 21.62 3.36 -8.84
CA PHE A 14 21.58 4.54 -9.69
C PHE A 14 22.95 5.23 -9.82
N GLY A 15 24.04 4.54 -9.46
CA GLY A 15 25.41 5.05 -9.46
C GLY A 15 25.72 5.93 -8.25
N GLY A 16 25.02 7.05 -8.07
CA GLY A 16 25.22 7.98 -6.94
C GLY A 16 24.47 7.60 -5.66
N TYR A 17 23.49 6.72 -5.73
CA TYR A 17 22.71 6.22 -4.61
C TYR A 17 22.06 4.88 -4.95
N ARG A 18 21.65 4.16 -3.93
CA ARG A 18 20.96 2.86 -4.08
C ARG A 18 19.65 2.88 -3.32
N ILE A 19 18.64 2.20 -3.88
CA ILE A 19 17.35 1.97 -3.22
C ILE A 19 17.12 0.47 -3.18
N PHE A 20 16.85 -0.06 -2.01
CA PHE A 20 16.56 -1.48 -1.83
C PHE A 20 15.58 -1.70 -0.68
N GLY A 21 14.76 -2.71 -0.83
CA GLY A 21 13.70 -2.96 0.13
C GLY A 21 12.90 -4.21 -0.15
N SER A 22 11.88 -4.40 0.67
CA SER A 22 10.97 -5.54 0.62
C SER A 22 9.55 -5.05 0.90
N SER A 23 8.86 -4.56 -0.15
CA SER A 23 7.51 -4.04 0.00
C SER A 23 6.47 -5.16 0.05
N PRO A 24 5.51 -5.13 0.98
CA PRO A 24 4.42 -6.09 1.05
C PRO A 24 3.20 -5.67 0.23
N GLU A 25 3.11 -4.40 -0.19
CA GLU A 25 1.86 -3.80 -0.62
C GLU A 25 1.90 -3.39 -2.09
N THR A 26 0.94 -3.93 -2.85
CA THR A 26 0.66 -3.50 -4.22
C THR A 26 -0.03 -2.14 -4.19
N HIS A 27 0.59 -1.13 -4.85
CA HIS A 27 -0.07 0.15 -5.05
C HIS A 27 -1.13 0.05 -6.15
N CYS A 28 -0.70 -0.36 -7.33
CA CYS A 28 -1.58 -0.51 -8.49
C CYS A 28 -1.02 -1.58 -9.43
N LYS A 29 -1.88 -2.50 -9.83
CA LYS A 29 -1.59 -3.49 -10.88
C LYS A 29 -2.60 -3.32 -12.01
N ILE A 30 -2.13 -3.33 -13.25
CA ILE A 30 -2.98 -3.36 -14.45
C ILE A 30 -2.58 -4.57 -15.28
N GLU A 31 -3.52 -5.47 -15.49
CA GLU A 31 -3.36 -6.72 -16.22
C GLU A 31 -4.68 -7.07 -16.91
N ASP A 32 -4.63 -7.57 -18.14
CA ASP A 32 -5.79 -7.99 -18.93
C ASP A 32 -6.93 -6.96 -18.97
N GLY A 33 -6.58 -5.67 -19.07
CA GLY A 33 -7.55 -4.57 -19.12
C GLY A 33 -8.24 -4.24 -17.80
N ARG A 34 -7.82 -4.82 -16.69
CA ARG A 34 -8.32 -4.52 -15.34
C ARG A 34 -7.25 -3.88 -14.47
N ALA A 35 -7.66 -2.91 -13.68
CA ALA A 35 -6.83 -2.30 -12.66
C ALA A 35 -7.19 -2.86 -11.27
N TYR A 36 -6.19 -3.01 -10.41
CA TYR A 36 -6.32 -3.56 -9.06
C TYR A 36 -5.56 -2.68 -8.07
N ILE A 37 -6.15 -2.47 -6.91
CA ILE A 37 -5.52 -1.86 -5.73
C ILE A 37 -5.78 -2.79 -4.55
N ASP A 38 -4.74 -3.11 -3.78
CA ASP A 38 -4.82 -4.04 -2.64
C ASP A 38 -4.53 -3.28 -1.33
N PRO A 39 -5.49 -2.54 -0.75
CA PRO A 39 -5.25 -1.85 0.50
C PRO A 39 -5.02 -2.84 1.65
N ILE A 40 -3.97 -2.57 2.42
CA ILE A 40 -3.63 -3.28 3.64
C ILE A 40 -3.86 -2.33 4.81
N ALA A 41 -4.75 -2.68 5.71
CA ALA A 41 -4.94 -2.00 6.98
C ALA A 41 -5.35 -3.01 8.05
N GLY A 42 -4.74 -2.89 9.20
CA GLY A 42 -4.82 -3.89 10.24
C GLY A 42 -3.63 -4.85 10.20
N THR A 43 -2.83 -4.78 11.24
CA THR A 43 -1.62 -5.60 11.37
C THR A 43 -1.46 -6.07 12.79
N THR A 44 -1.22 -7.37 12.97
CA THR A 44 -0.83 -7.92 14.26
C THR A 44 0.38 -8.85 14.10
N ARG A 45 1.14 -9.00 15.18
CA ARG A 45 2.33 -9.87 15.19
C ARG A 45 1.89 -11.32 15.24
N ARG A 46 2.49 -12.13 14.38
CA ARG A 46 2.29 -13.57 14.39
C ARG A 46 3.11 -14.23 15.50
N THR A 47 2.51 -15.17 16.23
CA THR A 47 3.18 -15.91 17.31
C THR A 47 3.77 -17.23 16.84
N GLY A 48 3.28 -17.79 15.74
CA GLY A 48 3.59 -19.13 15.25
C GLY A 48 2.75 -20.24 15.91
N ASP A 49 1.94 -19.90 16.91
CA ASP A 49 0.94 -20.79 17.51
C ASP A 49 -0.40 -20.55 16.77
N THR A 50 -0.92 -21.60 16.15
CA THR A 50 -2.13 -21.49 15.32
C THR A 50 -3.38 -21.04 16.10
N VAL A 51 -3.50 -21.41 17.36
CA VAL A 51 -4.64 -21.03 18.20
C VAL A 51 -4.55 -19.55 18.56
N LYS A 52 -3.38 -19.11 19.04
CA LYS A 52 -3.14 -17.70 19.37
C LYS A 52 -3.22 -16.79 18.15
N ASP A 53 -2.68 -17.23 17.02
CA ASP A 53 -2.73 -16.46 15.75
C ASP A 53 -4.19 -16.28 15.30
N ARG A 54 -5.05 -17.25 15.52
CA ARG A 54 -6.49 -17.15 15.25
C ARG A 54 -7.19 -16.16 16.20
N GLU A 55 -6.91 -16.23 17.50
CA GLU A 55 -7.45 -15.27 18.49
C GLU A 55 -7.03 -13.84 18.16
N LEU A 56 -5.76 -13.63 17.80
CA LEU A 56 -5.25 -12.33 17.36
C LEU A 56 -5.93 -11.84 16.08
N THR A 57 -6.23 -12.75 15.16
CA THR A 57 -6.97 -12.42 13.93
C THR A 57 -8.40 -11.98 14.23
N GLU A 58 -9.09 -12.69 15.11
CA GLU A 58 -10.45 -12.36 15.55
C GLU A 58 -10.48 -11.00 16.26
N ALA A 59 -9.50 -10.73 17.14
CA ALA A 59 -9.35 -9.44 17.79
C ALA A 59 -9.10 -8.31 16.80
N LEU A 60 -8.23 -8.53 15.82
CA LEU A 60 -7.93 -7.55 14.76
C LEU A 60 -9.16 -7.24 13.91
N LEU A 61 -9.94 -8.25 13.54
CA LEU A 61 -11.21 -8.09 12.79
C LEU A 61 -12.27 -7.33 13.60
N ALA A 62 -12.23 -7.43 14.91
CA ALA A 62 -13.18 -6.76 15.82
C ALA A 62 -12.73 -5.33 16.21
N ASP A 63 -11.47 -4.95 15.95
CA ASP A 63 -10.93 -3.66 16.36
C ASP A 63 -11.62 -2.49 15.63
N PRO A 64 -12.27 -1.54 16.35
CA PRO A 64 -13.01 -0.46 15.71
C PRO A 64 -12.11 0.55 14.97
N LYS A 65 -10.87 0.78 15.43
CA LYS A 65 -9.90 1.69 14.80
C LYS A 65 -9.44 1.12 13.48
N GLU A 66 -8.95 -0.12 13.49
CA GLU A 66 -8.48 -0.83 12.31
C GLU A 66 -9.60 -0.99 11.27
N ASN A 67 -10.82 -1.25 11.73
CA ASN A 67 -12.00 -1.31 10.88
C ASN A 67 -12.31 0.03 10.21
N ALA A 68 -12.26 1.13 10.93
CA ALA A 68 -12.53 2.47 10.37
C ALA A 68 -11.48 2.86 9.33
N GLU A 69 -10.20 2.60 9.61
CA GLU A 69 -9.09 2.84 8.69
C GLU A 69 -9.24 1.99 7.42
N HIS A 70 -9.52 0.71 7.58
CA HIS A 70 -9.66 -0.21 6.45
C HIS A 70 -10.81 0.17 5.52
N VAL A 71 -11.99 0.53 6.06
CA VAL A 71 -13.13 1.03 5.27
C VAL A 71 -12.73 2.27 4.48
N MET A 72 -12.08 3.23 5.14
CA MET A 72 -11.62 4.47 4.51
C MET A 72 -10.67 4.18 3.32
N LEU A 73 -9.72 3.25 3.47
CA LEU A 73 -8.76 2.91 2.42
C LEU A 73 -9.41 2.16 1.26
N VAL A 74 -10.37 1.28 1.53
CA VAL A 74 -11.13 0.60 0.47
C VAL A 74 -11.98 1.59 -0.32
N ASP A 75 -12.66 2.52 0.35
CA ASP A 75 -13.45 3.56 -0.34
C ASP A 75 -12.55 4.51 -1.14
N LEU A 76 -11.39 4.86 -0.64
CA LEU A 76 -10.42 5.65 -1.38
C LEU A 76 -9.93 4.91 -2.64
N ALA A 77 -9.60 3.63 -2.54
CA ALA A 77 -9.21 2.81 -3.69
C ALA A 77 -10.33 2.70 -4.74
N ARG A 78 -11.57 2.55 -4.30
CA ARG A 78 -12.75 2.57 -5.20
C ARG A 78 -12.88 3.92 -5.93
N ASN A 79 -12.73 5.03 -5.20
CA ASN A 79 -12.78 6.37 -5.76
C ASN A 79 -11.67 6.59 -6.79
N ASP A 80 -10.43 6.20 -6.45
CA ASP A 80 -9.28 6.34 -7.33
C ASP A 80 -9.46 5.58 -8.65
N LEU A 81 -9.91 4.33 -8.60
CA LEU A 81 -10.16 3.54 -9.80
C LEU A 81 -11.34 4.07 -10.63
N SER A 82 -12.37 4.63 -9.99
CA SER A 82 -13.57 5.12 -10.67
C SER A 82 -13.30 6.27 -11.65
N ARG A 83 -12.13 6.90 -11.59
CA ARG A 83 -11.74 7.96 -12.53
C ARG A 83 -11.51 7.45 -13.94
N ASN A 84 -10.97 6.23 -14.08
CA ASN A 84 -10.55 5.66 -15.36
C ASN A 84 -11.12 4.26 -15.60
N CYS A 85 -11.94 3.76 -14.68
CA CYS A 85 -12.51 2.42 -14.73
C CYS A 85 -14.03 2.46 -14.53
N HIS A 86 -14.71 1.49 -15.09
CA HIS A 86 -16.08 1.13 -14.78
C HIS A 86 -16.12 -0.22 -14.07
N ASP A 87 -17.30 -0.67 -13.62
CA ASP A 87 -17.48 -1.93 -12.90
C ASP A 87 -16.49 -2.08 -11.73
N VAL A 88 -16.35 -0.96 -10.98
CA VAL A 88 -15.47 -0.94 -9.80
C VAL A 88 -16.12 -1.71 -8.66
N ARG A 89 -15.45 -2.75 -8.20
CA ARG A 89 -15.97 -3.66 -7.16
C ARG A 89 -14.88 -4.12 -6.20
N VAL A 90 -15.29 -4.50 -5.01
CA VAL A 90 -14.43 -5.16 -4.02
C VAL A 90 -14.51 -6.66 -4.27
N LEU A 91 -13.40 -7.30 -4.64
CA LEU A 91 -13.35 -8.73 -4.96
C LEU A 91 -13.30 -9.58 -3.70
N PHE A 92 -12.54 -9.13 -2.71
CA PHE A 92 -12.54 -9.68 -1.35
C PHE A 92 -12.30 -8.56 -0.35
N TYR A 93 -12.79 -8.76 0.88
CA TYR A 93 -12.84 -7.72 1.90
C TYR A 93 -12.34 -8.22 3.25
N LYS A 94 -11.29 -7.57 3.77
CA LYS A 94 -10.69 -7.89 5.08
C LYS A 94 -10.28 -9.35 5.24
N GLU A 95 -9.72 -9.95 4.19
CA GLU A 95 -9.19 -11.30 4.29
C GLU A 95 -7.89 -11.33 5.10
N PRO A 96 -7.81 -12.13 6.16
CA PRO A 96 -6.57 -12.31 6.90
C PRO A 96 -5.52 -13.01 6.04
N GLN A 97 -4.37 -12.37 5.88
CA GLN A 97 -3.21 -12.98 5.22
C GLN A 97 -2.09 -13.22 6.24
N TYR A 98 -1.67 -14.47 6.33
CA TYR A 98 -0.67 -14.94 7.29
C TYR A 98 0.71 -14.96 6.64
N TYR A 99 1.57 -14.04 7.07
CA TYR A 99 2.98 -14.02 6.69
C TYR A 99 3.84 -14.68 7.77
N SER A 100 5.15 -14.74 7.58
CA SER A 100 6.05 -15.41 8.55
C SER A 100 6.02 -14.78 9.96
N HIS A 101 5.85 -13.44 10.04
CA HIS A 101 5.94 -12.69 11.30
C HIS A 101 4.76 -11.79 11.60
N VAL A 102 3.87 -11.59 10.64
CA VAL A 102 2.73 -10.70 10.77
C VAL A 102 1.48 -11.31 10.13
N ILE A 103 0.32 -10.87 10.62
CA ILE A 103 -0.99 -11.12 10.04
C ILE A 103 -1.50 -9.78 9.58
N HIS A 104 -1.88 -9.64 8.31
CA HIS A 104 -2.48 -8.45 7.73
C HIS A 104 -3.92 -8.70 7.32
N LEU A 105 -4.76 -7.69 7.45
CA LEU A 105 -6.06 -7.66 6.78
C LEU A 105 -5.90 -6.99 5.41
N VAL A 106 -6.26 -7.71 4.36
CA VAL A 106 -6.11 -7.26 2.98
C VAL A 106 -7.48 -7.25 2.31
N SER A 107 -7.73 -6.23 1.51
CA SER A 107 -8.84 -6.19 0.57
C SER A 107 -8.32 -6.02 -0.84
N ARG A 108 -9.14 -6.35 -1.84
CA ARG A 108 -8.84 -6.08 -3.24
C ARG A 108 -9.97 -5.33 -3.89
N VAL A 109 -9.65 -4.16 -4.43
CA VAL A 109 -10.53 -3.38 -5.28
C VAL A 109 -10.11 -3.54 -6.73
N SER A 110 -11.06 -3.77 -7.61
CA SER A 110 -10.82 -3.98 -9.03
C SER A 110 -11.76 -3.11 -9.86
N GLY A 111 -11.28 -2.61 -11.00
CA GLY A 111 -12.08 -1.90 -11.99
C GLY A 111 -11.68 -2.29 -13.40
N GLN A 112 -12.66 -2.41 -14.30
CA GLN A 112 -12.41 -2.59 -15.74
C GLN A 112 -12.01 -1.25 -16.33
N LEU A 113 -10.86 -1.17 -17.03
CA LEU A 113 -10.47 0.05 -17.72
C LEU A 113 -11.56 0.50 -18.72
N ASN A 114 -11.82 1.80 -18.75
CA ASN A 114 -12.69 2.39 -19.76
C ASN A 114 -12.08 2.23 -21.15
N GLU A 115 -12.91 2.18 -22.17
CA GLU A 115 -12.42 2.11 -23.55
C GLU A 115 -11.51 3.31 -23.85
N GLY A 116 -10.32 3.05 -24.40
CA GLY A 116 -9.32 4.07 -24.69
C GLY A 116 -8.59 4.65 -23.47
N ALA A 117 -8.82 4.13 -22.26
CA ALA A 117 -8.12 4.61 -21.08
C ALA A 117 -6.61 4.33 -21.19
N ASP A 118 -5.80 5.36 -20.93
CA ASP A 118 -4.36 5.23 -20.83
C ASP A 118 -4.00 4.55 -19.49
N LYS A 119 -3.31 3.43 -19.58
CA LYS A 119 -2.93 2.62 -18.42
C LYS A 119 -1.96 3.36 -17.48
N ILE A 120 -1.01 4.11 -18.05
CA ILE A 120 -0.04 4.90 -17.28
C ILE A 120 -0.76 6.05 -16.57
N LYS A 121 -1.65 6.76 -17.29
CA LYS A 121 -2.46 7.80 -16.68
C LYS A 121 -3.37 7.24 -15.58
N THR A 122 -3.97 6.07 -15.79
CA THR A 122 -4.77 5.40 -14.76
C THR A 122 -3.95 5.16 -13.51
N PHE A 123 -2.73 4.64 -13.64
CA PHE A 123 -1.80 4.47 -12.50
C PHE A 123 -1.49 5.82 -11.83
N ILE A 124 -1.14 6.86 -12.61
CA ILE A 124 -0.82 8.19 -12.07
C ILE A 124 -2.01 8.77 -11.29
N ASP A 125 -3.22 8.60 -11.77
CA ASP A 125 -4.44 9.12 -11.13
C ASP A 125 -4.77 8.40 -9.80
N THR A 126 -4.19 7.22 -9.54
CA THR A 126 -4.29 6.53 -8.24
C THR A 126 -3.21 6.96 -7.25
N PHE A 127 -2.12 7.59 -7.73
CA PHE A 127 -0.99 7.99 -6.91
C PHE A 127 -1.28 9.30 -6.12
N PRO A 128 -0.72 9.45 -4.90
CA PRO A 128 -0.04 8.45 -4.10
C PRO A 128 -1.02 7.46 -3.46
N ALA A 129 -0.47 6.32 -2.97
CA ALA A 129 -1.27 5.31 -2.30
C ALA A 129 -1.99 5.86 -1.07
N GLY A 130 -3.26 5.48 -0.89
CA GLY A 130 -4.09 5.94 0.22
C GLY A 130 -3.52 5.60 1.60
N THR A 131 -2.90 4.42 1.73
CA THR A 131 -2.24 3.95 2.95
C THR A 131 -1.09 4.86 3.40
N LEU A 132 -0.48 5.61 2.48
CA LEU A 132 0.63 6.53 2.75
C LEU A 132 0.21 8.01 2.80
N SER A 133 -0.96 8.35 2.26
CA SER A 133 -1.47 9.71 2.22
C SER A 133 -2.64 9.93 3.19
N GLY A 134 -3.68 9.14 3.08
CA GLY A 134 -4.92 9.30 3.84
C GLY A 134 -6.07 9.85 3.00
N ALA A 135 -7.22 10.05 3.62
CA ALA A 135 -8.43 10.56 2.99
C ALA A 135 -9.05 11.72 3.78
N PRO A 136 -9.58 12.77 3.12
CA PRO A 136 -9.54 13.05 1.67
C PRO A 136 -8.11 13.30 1.17
N LYS A 137 -7.70 12.65 0.10
CA LYS A 137 -6.29 12.57 -0.37
C LYS A 137 -5.61 13.95 -0.49
N VAL A 138 -6.24 14.90 -1.13
CA VAL A 138 -5.67 16.24 -1.35
C VAL A 138 -5.41 16.95 -0.02
N ARG A 139 -6.39 16.92 0.90
CA ARG A 139 -6.21 17.56 2.21
C ARG A 139 -5.17 16.86 3.07
N ALA A 140 -5.14 15.53 3.04
CA ALA A 140 -4.11 14.76 3.74
C ALA A 140 -2.71 15.11 3.25
N MET A 141 -2.51 15.20 1.93
CA MET A 141 -1.22 15.61 1.35
C MET A 141 -0.82 17.03 1.73
N GLN A 142 -1.76 17.98 1.80
CA GLN A 142 -1.49 19.34 2.29
C GLN A 142 -0.99 19.31 3.73
N LEU A 143 -1.69 18.59 4.61
CA LEU A 143 -1.31 18.45 6.02
C LEU A 143 0.07 17.79 6.18
N ILE A 144 0.35 16.73 5.42
CA ILE A 144 1.67 16.10 5.40
C ILE A 144 2.75 17.12 5.04
N SER A 145 2.52 17.91 4.00
CA SER A 145 3.48 18.95 3.57
C SER A 145 3.66 20.08 4.58
N GLU A 146 2.63 20.37 5.39
CA GLU A 146 2.66 21.41 6.42
C GLU A 146 3.35 20.93 7.72
N ILE A 147 3.16 19.64 8.06
CA ILE A 147 3.52 19.09 9.38
C ILE A 147 4.85 18.34 9.36
N GLU A 148 5.12 17.58 8.31
CA GLU A 148 6.38 16.82 8.23
C GLU A 148 7.57 17.73 8.01
N PRO A 149 8.64 17.61 8.82
CA PRO A 149 9.80 18.52 8.74
C PRO A 149 10.67 18.26 7.51
N HIS A 150 10.50 17.13 6.84
CA HIS A 150 11.34 16.69 5.72
C HIS A 150 10.51 16.12 4.58
N ASN A 151 11.03 16.24 3.36
CA ASN A 151 10.45 15.57 2.21
C ASN A 151 10.61 14.06 2.32
N ARG A 152 9.58 13.32 1.93
CA ARG A 152 9.55 11.86 1.99
C ARG A 152 10.53 11.16 1.05
N GLY A 153 11.01 11.85 0.00
CA GLY A 153 11.92 11.27 -0.98
C GLY A 153 11.34 10.02 -1.64
N ALA A 154 12.01 8.88 -1.48
CA ALA A 154 11.53 7.61 -2.01
C ALA A 154 10.37 7.00 -1.22
N TYR A 155 10.21 7.38 0.06
CA TYR A 155 9.16 6.83 0.93
C TYR A 155 7.76 7.22 0.45
N GLY A 156 6.87 6.24 0.35
CA GLY A 156 5.52 6.43 -0.17
C GLY A 156 5.44 6.62 -1.69
N GLY A 157 6.56 6.47 -2.40
CA GLY A 157 6.61 6.38 -3.84
C GLY A 157 6.17 5.01 -4.37
N CYS A 158 6.46 4.75 -5.63
CA CYS A 158 6.18 3.47 -6.27
C CYS A 158 7.43 2.87 -6.89
N ILE A 159 7.46 1.53 -6.91
CA ILE A 159 8.51 0.76 -7.52
C ILE A 159 7.92 -0.48 -8.19
N GLY A 160 8.36 -0.77 -9.41
CA GLY A 160 7.81 -1.89 -10.16
C GLY A 160 8.24 -1.88 -11.59
N PHE A 161 7.40 -2.41 -12.46
CA PHE A 161 7.66 -2.45 -13.89
C PHE A 161 6.43 -2.02 -14.69
N ILE A 162 6.70 -1.57 -15.91
CA ILE A 162 5.72 -1.30 -16.96
C ILE A 162 6.17 -2.13 -18.18
N GLY A 163 5.34 -3.06 -18.60
CA GLY A 163 5.58 -3.91 -19.76
C GLY A 163 5.34 -3.15 -21.07
N LEU A 164 5.93 -3.66 -22.16
CA LEU A 164 5.76 -3.08 -23.49
C LEU A 164 4.31 -3.16 -24.00
N ASN A 165 3.51 -4.09 -23.47
CA ASN A 165 2.07 -4.20 -23.72
C ASN A 165 1.23 -3.23 -22.85
N GLY A 166 1.89 -2.37 -22.05
CA GLY A 166 1.29 -1.42 -21.14
C GLY A 166 0.74 -2.02 -19.84
N GLU A 167 0.91 -3.33 -19.62
CA GLU A 167 0.65 -3.91 -18.30
C GLU A 167 1.64 -3.36 -17.29
N LEU A 168 1.19 -3.16 -16.06
CA LEU A 168 2.04 -2.63 -15.01
C LEU A 168 1.76 -3.31 -13.67
N ASN A 169 2.79 -3.34 -12.85
CA ASN A 169 2.67 -3.78 -11.47
C ASN A 169 3.61 -2.93 -10.61
N GLN A 170 3.02 -2.13 -9.75
CA GLN A 170 3.71 -1.14 -8.92
C GLN A 170 3.45 -1.43 -7.45
N ALA A 171 4.51 -1.61 -6.68
CA ALA A 171 4.47 -1.69 -5.23
C ALA A 171 4.68 -0.31 -4.60
N ILE A 172 4.20 -0.12 -3.39
CA ILE A 172 4.49 1.07 -2.60
C ILE A 172 5.94 0.99 -2.09
N THR A 173 6.67 2.10 -2.16
CA THR A 173 8.03 2.17 -1.62
C THR A 173 7.99 2.37 -0.11
N ILE A 174 7.80 1.26 0.61
CA ILE A 174 7.85 1.14 2.07
C ILE A 174 8.77 -0.02 2.45
N ARG A 175 9.18 -0.11 3.70
CA ARG A 175 10.19 -1.08 4.17
C ARG A 175 11.44 -1.04 3.30
N THR A 176 11.91 0.18 3.04
CA THR A 176 12.89 0.52 2.02
C THR A 176 14.00 1.36 2.62
N PHE A 177 15.20 1.07 2.18
CA PHE A 177 16.39 1.85 2.52
C PHE A 177 16.88 2.61 1.30
N VAL A 178 17.37 3.81 1.55
CA VAL A 178 18.16 4.60 0.59
C VAL A 178 19.58 4.70 1.11
N SER A 179 20.55 4.24 0.31
CA SER A 179 21.98 4.34 0.64
C SER A 179 22.63 5.40 -0.24
N ARG A 180 23.24 6.41 0.37
CA ARG A 180 23.98 7.48 -0.30
C ARG A 180 25.08 8.02 0.61
N ASN A 181 26.26 8.32 0.05
CA ASN A 181 27.39 8.92 0.77
C ASN A 181 27.76 8.17 2.08
N ASN A 182 27.77 6.84 2.05
CA ASN A 182 28.01 5.95 3.21
C ASN A 182 26.97 6.09 4.35
N GLU A 183 25.84 6.70 4.08
CA GLU A 183 24.70 6.80 4.98
C GLU A 183 23.59 5.89 4.53
N LEU A 184 22.80 5.40 5.46
CA LEU A 184 21.62 4.58 5.23
C LEU A 184 20.39 5.26 5.83
N TRP A 185 19.44 5.57 4.97
CA TRP A 185 18.22 6.28 5.32
C TRP A 185 17.02 5.35 5.22
N PHE A 186 16.10 5.46 6.16
CA PHE A 186 14.79 4.84 6.08
C PHE A 186 13.74 5.77 6.70
N GLN A 187 12.50 5.56 6.31
CA GLN A 187 11.35 6.26 6.88
C GLN A 187 10.24 5.26 7.18
N ALA A 188 9.53 5.52 8.28
CA ALA A 188 8.33 4.80 8.68
C ALA A 188 7.28 5.82 9.12
N GLY A 189 6.01 5.46 9.02
CA GLY A 189 4.88 6.27 9.45
C GLY A 189 3.70 5.38 9.82
N GLY A 190 2.78 5.92 10.59
CA GLY A 190 1.53 5.27 10.99
C GLY A 190 0.31 6.08 10.54
N GLY A 191 -0.82 5.39 10.40
CA GLY A 191 -2.11 6.01 10.13
C GLY A 191 -2.68 6.67 11.38
N ILE A 192 -3.21 7.89 11.23
CA ILE A 192 -3.92 8.60 12.29
C ILE A 192 -5.38 8.75 11.84
N VAL A 193 -6.30 8.23 12.63
CA VAL A 193 -7.75 8.36 12.45
C VAL A 193 -8.38 8.93 13.72
N ALA A 194 -9.63 9.38 13.64
CA ALA A 194 -10.33 10.01 14.77
C ALA A 194 -10.40 9.14 16.06
N ARG A 195 -10.19 7.84 15.93
CA ARG A 195 -10.18 6.88 17.06
C ARG A 195 -8.77 6.50 17.52
N SER A 196 -7.72 7.07 16.92
CA SER A 196 -6.34 6.88 17.39
C SER A 196 -6.20 7.45 18.80
N GLN A 197 -5.48 6.74 19.65
CA GLN A 197 -5.11 7.19 20.99
C GLN A 197 -3.64 7.60 20.98
N ASP A 198 -3.29 8.58 21.81
CA ASP A 198 -1.89 8.94 22.04
C ASP A 198 -1.20 7.77 22.73
N GLU A 199 -0.12 7.26 22.13
CA GLU A 199 0.75 6.21 22.69
C GLU A 199 1.98 6.85 23.35
#